data_07984902303fd87c5706290b2e215b73
#
_entry.id   07984902303fd87c5706290b2e215b73
#
_cell.length_a   1.000
_cell.length_b   1.000
_cell.length_c   1.000
_cell.angle_alpha   90.00
_cell.angle_beta   90.00
_cell.angle_gamma   90.00
#
_symmetry.space_group_name_H-M   'P 1'
#
loop_
_entity.id
_entity.type
_entity.pdbx_description
1 polymer ?
#
loop_
_entity_poly.entity_id
_entity_poly.type
_entity_poly.pdbx_seq_one_letter_code
_entity_poly.pdbx_strand_id
1 'polypeptide(L)' 'MNNQTEAWLDHVKKHSTTFSKDDLAIVIETLFQVGKINAEEYQQLLKAV' A
#
# COMPACT_ATOMS: atom_id res chain seq x y z
N MET A 1 8.10 8.05 -3.39
CA MET A 1 7.55 6.79 -3.93
C MET A 1 7.62 6.83 -5.44
N ASN A 2 7.75 5.67 -6.08
CA ASN A 2 7.72 5.63 -7.53
C ASN A 2 6.27 5.69 -8.04
N ASN A 3 6.12 5.97 -9.34
CA ASN A 3 4.79 6.14 -9.92
C ASN A 3 3.94 4.87 -9.85
N GLN A 4 4.58 3.71 -9.91
CA GLN A 4 3.88 2.43 -9.86
C GLN A 4 3.26 2.21 -8.49
N THR A 5 3.99 2.53 -7.42
CA THR A 5 3.49 2.39 -6.06
C THR A 5 2.33 3.35 -5.81
N GLU A 6 2.45 4.58 -6.29
CA GLU A 6 1.40 5.58 -6.13
C GLU A 6 0.14 5.18 -6.89
N ALA A 7 0.28 4.68 -8.10
CA ALA A 7 -0.85 4.23 -8.90
C ALA A 7 -1.56 3.05 -8.22
N TRP A 8 -0.79 2.13 -7.66
CA TRP A 8 -1.36 0.99 -6.96
C TRP A 8 -2.11 1.42 -5.70
N LEU A 9 -1.53 2.33 -4.92
CA LEU A 9 -2.16 2.84 -3.72
C LEU A 9 -3.46 3.58 -4.06
N ASP A 10 -3.45 4.36 -5.13
CA ASP A 10 -4.64 5.08 -5.58
C ASP A 10 -5.75 4.11 -5.98
N HIS A 11 -5.38 3.04 -6.66
CA HIS A 11 -6.32 1.98 -7.03
C HIS A 11 -6.97 1.35 -5.79
N VAL A 12 -6.16 1.04 -4.79
CA VAL A 12 -6.65 0.46 -3.54
C VAL A 12 -7.60 1.44 -2.83
N LYS A 13 -7.27 2.72 -2.80
CA LYS A 13 -8.11 3.73 -2.18
C LYS A 13 -9.48 3.85 -2.86
N LYS A 14 -9.52 3.71 -4.17
CA LYS A 14 -10.78 3.75 -4.90
C LYS A 14 -11.70 2.59 -4.53
N HIS A 15 -11.12 1.49 -4.11
CA HIS A 15 -11.86 0.30 -3.70
C HIS A 15 -11.88 0.13 -2.18
N SER A 16 -11.51 1.17 -1.44
CA SER A 16 -11.33 1.08 0.01
C SER A 16 -12.64 0.92 0.77
N THR A 17 -13.77 1.10 0.12
CA THR A 17 -15.06 0.83 0.75
C THR A 17 -15.23 -0.65 1.12
N THR A 18 -14.43 -1.52 0.48
CA THR A 18 -14.43 -2.95 0.75
C THR A 18 -13.29 -3.40 1.64
N PHE A 19 -12.37 -2.49 2.01
CA PHE A 19 -11.20 -2.82 2.80
C PHE A 19 -11.11 -1.93 4.03
N SER A 20 -10.88 -2.55 5.18
CA SER A 20 -10.56 -1.81 6.41
C SER A 20 -9.10 -1.36 6.38
N LYS A 21 -8.72 -0.51 7.35
CA LYS A 21 -7.32 -0.12 7.48
C LYS A 21 -6.43 -1.33 7.73
N ASP A 22 -6.90 -2.30 8.50
CA ASP A 22 -6.15 -3.51 8.76
C ASP A 22 -5.91 -4.29 7.49
N ASP A 23 -6.92 -4.41 6.63
CA ASP A 23 -6.78 -5.10 5.35
C ASP A 23 -5.76 -4.39 4.46
N LEU A 24 -5.82 -3.07 4.41
CA LEU A 24 -4.86 -2.28 3.63
C LEU A 24 -3.44 -2.47 4.16
N ALA A 25 -3.27 -2.50 5.47
CA ALA A 25 -1.96 -2.72 6.06
C ALA A 25 -1.40 -4.10 5.69
N ILE A 26 -2.25 -5.12 5.66
CA ILE A 26 -1.84 -6.45 5.26
C ILE A 26 -1.39 -6.47 3.80
N VAL A 27 -2.11 -5.79 2.93
CA VAL A 27 -1.74 -5.71 1.52
C VAL A 27 -0.39 -5.01 1.35
N ILE A 28 -0.19 -3.89 2.06
CA ILE A 28 1.07 -3.15 2.01
C ILE A 28 2.22 -4.03 2.51
N GLU A 29 2.01 -4.75 3.61
CA GLU A 29 3.02 -5.65 4.14
C GLU A 29 3.37 -6.74 3.13
N THR A 30 2.36 -7.29 2.46
CA THR A 30 2.58 -8.30 1.43
C THR A 30 3.43 -7.73 0.29
N LEU A 31 3.15 -6.52 -0.16
CA LEU A 31 3.93 -5.87 -1.21
C LEU A 31 5.39 -5.72 -0.80
N PHE A 32 5.62 -5.39 0.47
CA PHE A 32 6.98 -5.27 0.99
C PHE A 32 7.68 -6.64 1.01
N GLN A 33 6.99 -7.67 1.46
CA GLN A 33 7.57 -9.00 1.57
C GLN A 33 7.92 -9.59 0.22
N VAL A 34 7.12 -9.34 -0.81
CA VAL A 34 7.40 -9.86 -2.15
C VAL A 34 8.35 -8.95 -2.94
N GLY A 35 8.82 -7.86 -2.35
CA GLY A 35 9.81 -7.00 -2.97
C GLY A 35 9.27 -6.01 -3.98
N LYS A 36 7.97 -5.74 -3.97
CA LYS A 36 7.36 -4.75 -4.85
C LYS A 36 7.62 -3.31 -4.39
N ILE A 37 7.82 -3.12 -3.10
CA ILE A 37 8.13 -1.83 -2.51
C ILE A 37 9.31 -2.00 -1.56
N ASN A 38 10.06 -0.92 -1.31
CA ASN A 38 11.16 -0.94 -0.37
C ASN A 38 10.68 -0.50 1.03
N ALA A 39 11.60 -0.52 2.01
CA ALA A 39 11.25 -0.20 3.40
C ALA A 39 10.73 1.23 3.55
N GLU A 40 11.31 2.17 2.81
CA GLU A 40 10.89 3.56 2.85
C GLU A 40 9.46 3.71 2.31
N GLU A 41 9.19 3.08 1.18
CA GLU A 41 7.85 3.10 0.59
C GLU A 41 6.84 2.42 1.50
N TYR A 42 7.24 1.33 2.12
CA TYR A 42 6.40 0.61 3.08
C TYR A 42 5.96 1.53 4.22
N GLN A 43 6.90 2.26 4.82
CA GLN A 43 6.57 3.17 5.90
C GLN A 43 5.67 4.31 5.45
N GLN A 44 5.92 4.86 4.26
CA GLN A 44 5.10 5.93 3.72
C GLN A 44 3.67 5.48 3.44
N LEU A 45 3.51 4.28 2.91
CA LEU A 45 2.19 3.73 2.64
C LEU A 45 1.41 3.47 3.93
N LEU A 46 2.08 2.98 4.96
CA LEU A 46 1.43 2.78 6.26
C LEU A 46 0.96 4.09 6.86
N LYS A 47 1.68 5.18 6.64
CA LYS A 47 1.26 6.50 7.12
C LYS A 47 0.07 7.04 6.32
N ALA A 48 -0.05 6.62 5.06
CA ALA A 48 -1.11 7.12 4.18
C ALA A 48 -2.45 6.41 4.40
N VAL A 49 -2.45 5.26 5.02
CA VAL A 49 -3.69 4.54 5.34
C VAL A 49 -4.12 4.74 6.82
#